data_b21371db48a7fdef2a0b89b737a48fc6
#
_entry.id   b21371db48a7fdef2a0b89b737a48fc6
#
_cell.length_a   1.000
_cell.length_b   1.000
_cell.length_c   1.000
_cell.angle_alpha   90.00
_cell.angle_beta   90.00
_cell.angle_gamma   90.00
#
_symmetry.space_group_name_H-M   'P 1'
#
loop_
_entity.id
_entity.type
_entity.pdbx_description
1 polymer ?
#
loop_
_entity_poly.entity_id
_entity_poly.type
_entity_poly.pdbx_seq_one_letter_code
_entity_poly.pdbx_strand_id
1 'polypeptide(L)'
;FILFFLALLLSCSDSNQKLLPNSSGNINNISVVSSEDIWEGRVGEVIRENFARPIYGLPQIEPVFSLSHIPSKIFTGFATKSRTILKIDISETEGVFNFKNTYASPQRIIQVTGSTPEKIITTINQNMNAIYSALYFNEIQEKQRRIAKNLNQTQAIKKSTGLTLRFPSAYRVAKVDTNFVWIRRDIETGSVNLFISRYNDKNNSSILKIRDSISKHHIPGPVENTFMSIDPIYTPNSQQINIGGKQILETRGLWEIQGQFMAGPFLNYQFKS
;
A
#
# COMPACT_ATOMS: atom_id res chain seq x y z
N PHE A 1 33.98 -13.34 -54.10
CA PHE A 1 32.81 -12.41 -53.96
C PHE A 1 31.49 -13.10 -53.59
N ILE A 2 31.37 -14.41 -53.71
CA ILE A 2 30.13 -15.17 -53.42
C ILE A 2 30.01 -15.55 -51.91
N LEU A 3 31.09 -15.61 -51.14
CA LEU A 3 31.10 -16.00 -49.75
C LEU A 3 30.63 -14.89 -48.78
N PHE A 4 30.59 -13.63 -49.22
CA PHE A 4 30.20 -12.49 -48.35
C PHE A 4 28.68 -12.23 -48.32
N PHE A 5 27.91 -12.85 -49.21
CA PHE A 5 26.46 -12.65 -49.30
C PHE A 5 25.65 -13.64 -48.46
N LEU A 6 26.29 -14.70 -47.93
CA LEU A 6 25.63 -15.74 -47.17
C LEU A 6 25.55 -15.43 -45.62
N ALA A 7 26.25 -14.39 -45.16
CA ALA A 7 26.32 -14.02 -43.75
C ALA A 7 25.20 -13.06 -43.27
N LEU A 8 24.33 -12.60 -44.19
CA LEU A 8 23.28 -11.62 -43.86
C LEU A 8 21.87 -12.23 -43.56
N LEU A 9 21.74 -13.55 -43.57
CA LEU A 9 20.44 -14.20 -43.37
C LEU A 9 20.23 -14.83 -41.98
N LEU A 10 21.09 -14.57 -40.99
CA LEU A 10 20.97 -15.14 -39.65
C LEU A 10 20.62 -14.12 -38.55
N SER A 11 20.00 -12.99 -38.89
CA SER A 11 19.57 -11.99 -37.89
C SER A 11 18.06 -11.75 -37.98
N CYS A 12 17.29 -12.74 -37.59
CA CYS A 12 15.94 -12.59 -37.12
C CYS A 12 15.69 -13.65 -36.04
N SER A 13 16.20 -13.42 -34.84
CA SER A 13 15.57 -14.03 -33.67
C SER A 13 14.38 -13.13 -33.29
N ASP A 14 13.23 -13.36 -33.89
CA ASP A 14 11.96 -12.85 -33.42
C ASP A 14 11.72 -13.39 -32.00
N SER A 15 12.18 -12.63 -31.01
CA SER A 15 11.61 -12.72 -29.69
C SER A 15 10.19 -12.16 -29.80
N ASN A 16 9.22 -13.02 -30.13
CA ASN A 16 7.79 -12.77 -30.05
C ASN A 16 7.40 -12.52 -28.58
N GLN A 17 7.97 -11.47 -27.94
CA GLN A 17 7.45 -10.98 -26.69
C GLN A 17 6.11 -10.31 -27.00
N LYS A 18 5.04 -11.08 -26.79
CA LYS A 18 3.67 -10.58 -26.87
C LYS A 18 3.57 -9.36 -25.97
N LEU A 19 3.44 -8.16 -26.54
CA LEU A 19 3.26 -6.93 -25.79
C LEU A 19 1.97 -7.03 -25.00
N LEU A 20 2.09 -7.14 -23.68
CA LEU A 20 0.94 -7.20 -22.79
C LEU A 20 0.31 -5.81 -22.65
N PRO A 21 -1.02 -5.70 -22.64
CA PRO A 21 -1.68 -4.43 -22.37
C PRO A 21 -1.39 -3.95 -20.95
N ASN A 22 -1.59 -2.66 -20.72
CA ASN A 22 -1.52 -2.11 -19.36
C ASN A 22 -2.61 -2.72 -18.48
N SER A 23 -2.24 -3.06 -17.25
CA SER A 23 -3.20 -3.46 -16.24
C SER A 23 -4.06 -2.29 -15.75
N SER A 24 -5.24 -2.59 -15.23
CA SER A 24 -6.22 -1.63 -14.71
C SER A 24 -6.53 -1.90 -13.22
N GLY A 25 -7.17 -0.94 -12.59
CA GLY A 25 -7.68 -1.05 -11.22
C GLY A 25 -7.13 0.03 -10.28
N ASN A 26 -7.95 0.33 -9.27
CA ASN A 26 -7.57 1.22 -8.17
C ASN A 26 -6.51 0.56 -7.29
N ILE A 27 -5.76 1.38 -6.55
CA ILE A 27 -4.84 0.87 -5.52
C ILE A 27 -5.66 0.20 -4.42
N ASN A 28 -5.12 -0.91 -3.88
CA ASN A 28 -5.75 -1.75 -2.85
C ASN A 28 -7.11 -2.35 -3.28
N ASN A 29 -7.34 -2.52 -4.57
CA ASN A 29 -8.49 -3.27 -5.07
C ASN A 29 -8.04 -4.65 -5.57
N ILE A 30 -8.67 -5.71 -5.06
CA ILE A 30 -8.45 -7.09 -5.48
C ILE A 30 -9.68 -7.57 -6.25
N SER A 31 -9.48 -8.03 -7.47
CA SER A 31 -10.50 -8.78 -8.21
C SER A 31 -10.47 -10.24 -7.77
N VAL A 32 -11.53 -10.68 -7.10
CA VAL A 32 -11.70 -12.07 -6.69
C VAL A 32 -12.43 -12.80 -7.80
N VAL A 33 -11.77 -13.79 -8.41
CA VAL A 33 -12.33 -14.58 -9.51
C VAL A 33 -12.70 -15.95 -8.99
N SER A 34 -13.98 -16.29 -9.00
CA SER A 34 -14.50 -17.59 -8.54
C SER A 34 -15.86 -17.87 -9.16
N SER A 35 -16.38 -19.09 -8.99
CA SER A 35 -17.81 -19.34 -9.21
C SER A 35 -18.66 -18.60 -8.17
N GLU A 36 -19.94 -18.36 -8.48
CA GLU A 36 -20.89 -17.68 -7.58
C GLU A 36 -21.04 -18.46 -6.26
N ASP A 37 -21.20 -19.79 -6.34
CA ASP A 37 -21.34 -20.65 -5.16
C ASP A 37 -20.15 -20.56 -4.19
N ILE A 38 -18.94 -20.44 -4.73
CA ILE A 38 -17.71 -20.24 -3.92
C ILE A 38 -17.72 -18.86 -3.27
N TRP A 39 -18.14 -17.82 -4.00
CA TRP A 39 -18.16 -16.45 -3.50
C TRP A 39 -19.24 -16.21 -2.44
N GLU A 40 -20.44 -16.72 -2.66
CA GLU A 40 -21.56 -16.58 -1.72
C GLU A 40 -21.44 -17.54 -0.52
N GLY A 41 -20.65 -18.60 -0.67
CA GLY A 41 -20.41 -19.61 0.37
C GLY A 41 -19.32 -19.25 1.36
N ARG A 42 -18.98 -20.24 2.19
CA ARG A 42 -18.01 -20.11 3.30
C ARG A 42 -16.60 -19.67 2.84
N VAL A 43 -16.18 -20.04 1.62
CA VAL A 43 -14.90 -19.60 1.06
C VAL A 43 -14.88 -18.08 0.89
N GLY A 44 -15.95 -17.51 0.32
CA GLY A 44 -16.08 -16.06 0.15
C GLY A 44 -16.12 -15.32 1.49
N GLU A 45 -16.75 -15.88 2.53
CA GLU A 45 -16.70 -15.32 3.88
C GLU A 45 -15.25 -15.25 4.39
N VAL A 46 -14.50 -16.34 4.33
CA VAL A 46 -13.09 -16.39 4.73
C VAL A 46 -12.23 -15.39 3.95
N ILE A 47 -12.50 -15.21 2.64
CA ILE A 47 -11.80 -14.20 1.83
C ILE A 47 -12.13 -12.79 2.34
N ARG A 48 -13.39 -12.47 2.58
CA ARG A 48 -13.81 -11.14 3.08
C ARG A 48 -13.23 -10.86 4.46
N GLU A 49 -13.32 -11.81 5.40
CA GLU A 49 -12.77 -11.68 6.76
C GLU A 49 -11.26 -11.38 6.77
N ASN A 50 -10.50 -11.98 5.87
CA ASN A 50 -9.05 -11.85 5.87
C ASN A 50 -8.52 -10.70 5.01
N PHE A 51 -9.09 -10.47 3.83
CA PHE A 51 -8.56 -9.48 2.88
C PHE A 51 -9.30 -8.14 2.95
N ALA A 52 -10.59 -8.12 3.31
CA ALA A 52 -11.35 -6.88 3.54
C ALA A 52 -11.47 -6.52 5.04
N ARG A 53 -10.59 -7.07 5.87
CA ARG A 53 -10.58 -6.73 7.29
C ARG A 53 -10.35 -5.23 7.50
N PRO A 54 -10.91 -4.64 8.57
CA PRO A 54 -10.71 -3.24 8.90
C PRO A 54 -9.23 -2.90 9.11
N ILE A 55 -8.84 -1.72 8.66
CA ILE A 55 -7.55 -1.13 9.04
C ILE A 55 -7.64 -0.71 10.51
N TYR A 56 -6.78 -1.27 11.31
CA TYR A 56 -6.75 -0.96 12.73
C TYR A 56 -6.31 0.49 13.00
N GLY A 57 -6.97 1.15 13.95
CA GLY A 57 -6.63 2.52 14.40
C GLY A 57 -7.25 3.64 13.54
N LEU A 58 -8.22 3.33 12.69
CA LEU A 58 -9.05 4.33 12.01
C LEU A 58 -10.40 4.49 12.73
N PRO A 59 -10.95 5.72 12.82
CA PRO A 59 -12.26 5.97 13.44
C PRO A 59 -13.41 5.42 12.61
N GLN A 60 -13.23 5.33 11.30
CA GLN A 60 -14.18 4.73 10.36
C GLN A 60 -13.66 3.38 9.90
N ILE A 61 -14.57 2.45 9.68
CA ILE A 61 -14.23 1.12 9.16
C ILE A 61 -13.84 1.26 7.70
N GLU A 62 -12.53 1.18 7.43
CA GLU A 62 -11.97 1.12 6.08
C GLU A 62 -11.29 -0.23 5.88
N PRO A 63 -11.59 -0.96 4.80
CA PRO A 63 -10.96 -2.25 4.56
C PRO A 63 -9.52 -2.10 4.08
N VAL A 64 -8.65 -3.06 4.41
CA VAL A 64 -7.28 -3.12 3.88
C VAL A 64 -7.29 -3.24 2.37
N PHE A 65 -8.17 -4.08 1.83
CA PHE A 65 -8.44 -4.20 0.40
C PHE A 65 -9.92 -4.06 0.13
N SER A 66 -10.26 -3.32 -0.92
CA SER A 66 -11.58 -3.42 -1.54
C SER A 66 -11.63 -4.67 -2.41
N LEU A 67 -12.67 -5.47 -2.27
CA LEU A 67 -12.86 -6.69 -3.05
C LEU A 67 -13.93 -6.47 -4.12
N SER A 68 -13.63 -6.91 -5.34
CA SER A 68 -14.56 -6.91 -6.46
C SER A 68 -14.69 -8.32 -7.00
N HIS A 69 -15.86 -8.95 -6.83
CA HIS A 69 -16.09 -10.30 -7.34
C HIS A 69 -16.30 -10.30 -8.87
N ILE A 70 -15.68 -11.24 -9.54
CA ILE A 70 -15.82 -11.50 -10.97
C ILE A 70 -16.13 -12.99 -11.13
N PRO A 71 -17.35 -13.36 -11.53
CA PRO A 71 -17.68 -14.75 -11.82
C PRO A 71 -16.74 -15.36 -12.86
N SER A 72 -16.24 -16.59 -12.60
CA SER A 72 -15.24 -17.23 -13.46
C SER A 72 -15.69 -17.32 -14.93
N LYS A 73 -17.00 -17.47 -15.18
CA LYS A 73 -17.58 -17.55 -16.54
C LYS A 73 -17.37 -16.27 -17.36
N ILE A 74 -17.29 -15.10 -16.70
CA ILE A 74 -17.12 -13.81 -17.38
C ILE A 74 -15.70 -13.24 -17.22
N PHE A 75 -14.78 -14.02 -16.67
CA PHE A 75 -13.38 -13.62 -16.54
C PHE A 75 -12.65 -13.71 -17.89
N THR A 76 -13.02 -12.82 -18.79
CA THR A 76 -12.50 -12.74 -20.17
C THR A 76 -12.29 -11.27 -20.57
N GLY A 77 -11.57 -11.02 -21.66
CA GLY A 77 -11.43 -9.69 -22.25
C GLY A 77 -10.90 -8.65 -21.28
N PHE A 78 -11.70 -7.61 -21.01
CA PHE A 78 -11.31 -6.51 -20.12
C PHE A 78 -11.12 -6.95 -18.66
N ALA A 79 -11.93 -7.89 -18.19
CA ALA A 79 -11.85 -8.38 -16.81
C ALA A 79 -10.47 -9.00 -16.48
N THR A 80 -9.82 -9.62 -17.45
CA THR A 80 -8.49 -10.23 -17.28
C THR A 80 -7.38 -9.18 -17.06
N LYS A 81 -7.64 -7.89 -17.36
CA LYS A 81 -6.66 -6.81 -17.19
C LYS A 81 -6.55 -6.28 -15.77
N SER A 82 -7.35 -6.76 -14.82
CA SER A 82 -7.24 -6.40 -13.40
C SER A 82 -5.80 -6.62 -12.92
N ARG A 83 -5.24 -5.61 -12.22
CA ARG A 83 -3.84 -5.66 -11.79
C ARG A 83 -3.58 -6.71 -10.73
N THR A 84 -4.47 -6.84 -9.76
CA THR A 84 -4.32 -7.73 -8.61
C THR A 84 -5.53 -8.65 -8.55
N ILE A 85 -5.28 -9.93 -8.73
CA ILE A 85 -6.30 -10.96 -8.85
C ILE A 85 -6.05 -12.06 -7.80
N LEU A 86 -7.10 -12.41 -7.08
CA LEU A 86 -7.19 -13.60 -6.26
C LEU A 86 -8.16 -14.57 -6.98
N LYS A 87 -7.64 -15.63 -7.56
CA LYS A 87 -8.44 -16.61 -8.30
C LYS A 87 -8.64 -17.87 -7.47
N ILE A 88 -9.89 -18.32 -7.38
CA ILE A 88 -10.28 -19.49 -6.58
C ILE A 88 -10.94 -20.52 -7.50
N ASP A 89 -10.39 -21.70 -7.55
CA ASP A 89 -10.90 -22.78 -8.39
C ASP A 89 -10.98 -24.09 -7.61
N ILE A 90 -12.01 -24.90 -7.90
CA ILE A 90 -12.06 -26.31 -7.51
C ILE A 90 -11.11 -27.08 -8.43
N SER A 91 -10.20 -27.85 -7.85
CA SER A 91 -9.22 -28.66 -8.60
C SER A 91 -8.66 -29.77 -7.74
N GLU A 92 -8.38 -30.93 -8.35
CA GLU A 92 -7.66 -32.04 -7.68
C GLU A 92 -6.20 -31.65 -7.31
N THR A 93 -5.60 -30.73 -8.05
CA THR A 93 -4.29 -30.16 -7.68
C THR A 93 -4.50 -29.06 -6.65
N GLU A 94 -4.24 -29.36 -5.38
CA GLU A 94 -4.39 -28.41 -4.29
C GLU A 94 -3.15 -27.51 -4.17
N GLY A 95 -3.34 -26.23 -3.86
CA GLY A 95 -2.19 -25.34 -3.59
C GLY A 95 -2.43 -23.86 -3.86
N VAL A 96 -1.34 -23.11 -3.70
CA VAL A 96 -1.26 -21.66 -3.98
C VAL A 96 -0.25 -21.43 -5.10
N PHE A 97 -0.70 -20.84 -6.18
CA PHE A 97 0.11 -20.55 -7.37
C PHE A 97 0.20 -19.03 -7.57
N ASN A 98 1.38 -18.58 -7.96
CA ASN A 98 1.69 -17.16 -8.06
C ASN A 98 2.18 -16.81 -9.47
N PHE A 99 1.36 -16.07 -10.22
CA PHE A 99 1.66 -15.69 -11.60
C PHE A 99 1.89 -14.17 -11.70
N LYS A 100 2.79 -13.80 -12.61
CA LYS A 100 3.08 -12.40 -12.94
C LYS A 100 2.81 -12.15 -14.42
N ASN A 101 2.15 -11.02 -14.71
CA ASN A 101 1.99 -10.54 -16.09
C ASN A 101 1.40 -11.58 -17.06
N THR A 102 0.34 -12.27 -16.66
CA THR A 102 -0.30 -13.28 -17.48
C THR A 102 -1.13 -12.68 -18.61
N TYR A 103 -1.95 -11.67 -18.29
CA TYR A 103 -2.88 -11.04 -19.24
C TYR A 103 -2.59 -9.56 -19.46
N ALA A 104 -1.92 -8.91 -18.52
CA ALA A 104 -1.60 -7.49 -18.54
C ALA A 104 -0.31 -7.22 -17.74
N SER A 105 0.26 -6.03 -17.86
CA SER A 105 1.46 -5.65 -17.11
C SER A 105 1.32 -4.23 -16.54
N PRO A 106 1.70 -4.00 -15.24
CA PRO A 106 2.08 -5.00 -14.24
C PRO A 106 0.86 -5.75 -13.70
N GLN A 107 0.95 -7.05 -13.50
CA GLN A 107 -0.15 -7.87 -12.99
C GLN A 107 0.36 -8.93 -11.99
N ARG A 108 -0.44 -9.20 -10.97
CA ARG A 108 -0.26 -10.30 -10.02
C ARG A 108 -1.52 -11.12 -9.93
N ILE A 109 -1.40 -12.43 -10.14
CA ILE A 109 -2.48 -13.38 -9.91
C ILE A 109 -2.01 -14.37 -8.86
N ILE A 110 -2.76 -14.45 -7.77
CA ILE A 110 -2.64 -15.53 -6.79
C ILE A 110 -3.82 -16.46 -7.05
N GLN A 111 -3.54 -17.69 -7.43
CA GLN A 111 -4.55 -18.73 -7.60
C GLN A 111 -4.49 -19.68 -6.43
N VAL A 112 -5.62 -19.92 -5.80
CA VAL A 112 -5.78 -20.91 -4.72
C VAL A 112 -6.73 -21.99 -5.21
N THR A 113 -6.32 -23.25 -5.07
CA THR A 113 -7.08 -24.40 -5.50
C THR A 113 -7.23 -25.42 -4.39
N GLY A 114 -8.29 -26.18 -4.43
CA GLY A 114 -8.58 -27.34 -3.57
C GLY A 114 -9.68 -28.18 -4.16
N SER A 115 -9.73 -29.45 -3.81
CA SER A 115 -10.71 -30.42 -4.33
C SER A 115 -12.13 -30.17 -3.79
N THR A 116 -12.26 -29.51 -2.65
CA THR A 116 -13.52 -29.08 -2.04
C THR A 116 -13.42 -27.67 -1.47
N PRO A 117 -14.54 -26.97 -1.16
CA PRO A 117 -14.53 -25.70 -0.47
C PRO A 117 -13.75 -25.72 0.85
N GLU A 118 -13.85 -26.78 1.64
CA GLU A 118 -13.13 -26.94 2.92
C GLU A 118 -11.61 -27.05 2.70
N LYS A 119 -11.19 -27.72 1.63
CA LYS A 119 -9.77 -27.80 1.24
C LYS A 119 -9.25 -26.45 0.79
N ILE A 120 -10.03 -25.68 0.04
CA ILE A 120 -9.68 -24.30 -0.34
C ILE A 120 -9.50 -23.44 0.91
N ILE A 121 -10.44 -23.49 1.88
CA ILE A 121 -10.33 -22.76 3.16
C ILE A 121 -9.06 -23.15 3.90
N THR A 122 -8.79 -24.45 3.99
CA THR A 122 -7.56 -24.97 4.63
C THR A 122 -6.32 -24.41 3.95
N THR A 123 -6.27 -24.45 2.63
CA THR A 123 -5.15 -23.94 1.81
C THR A 123 -4.97 -22.42 2.02
N ILE A 124 -6.06 -21.65 2.02
CA ILE A 124 -6.03 -20.21 2.31
C ILE A 124 -5.42 -19.96 3.69
N ASN A 125 -5.95 -20.61 4.74
CA ASN A 125 -5.53 -20.38 6.12
C ASN A 125 -4.07 -20.75 6.36
N GLN A 126 -3.60 -21.87 5.81
CA GLN A 126 -2.20 -22.30 5.92
C GLN A 126 -1.23 -21.36 5.21
N ASN A 127 -1.68 -20.68 4.15
CA ASN A 127 -0.84 -19.81 3.32
C ASN A 127 -1.20 -18.32 3.45
N MET A 128 -2.03 -17.94 4.43
CA MET A 128 -2.59 -16.61 4.57
C MET A 128 -1.54 -15.50 4.50
N ASN A 129 -0.47 -15.63 5.28
CA ASN A 129 0.60 -14.62 5.31
C ASN A 129 1.31 -14.47 3.97
N ALA A 130 1.53 -15.56 3.25
CA ALA A 130 2.18 -15.53 1.94
C ALA A 130 1.28 -14.88 0.88
N ILE A 131 0.00 -15.26 0.86
CA ILE A 131 -1.01 -14.69 -0.05
C ILE A 131 -1.16 -13.18 0.22
N TYR A 132 -1.41 -12.80 1.49
CA TYR A 132 -1.56 -11.41 1.88
C TYR A 132 -0.33 -10.59 1.50
N SER A 133 0.86 -11.06 1.83
CA SER A 133 2.12 -10.36 1.52
C SER A 133 2.32 -10.17 0.03
N ALA A 134 2.02 -11.19 -0.78
CA ALA A 134 2.15 -11.10 -2.23
C ALA A 134 1.21 -10.07 -2.85
N LEU A 135 -0.06 -10.03 -2.41
CA LEU A 135 -1.06 -9.06 -2.85
C LEU A 135 -0.71 -7.65 -2.37
N TYR A 136 -0.39 -7.48 -1.09
CA TYR A 136 -0.04 -6.20 -0.49
C TYR A 136 1.22 -5.59 -1.12
N PHE A 137 2.27 -6.39 -1.29
CA PHE A 137 3.50 -5.92 -1.91
C PHE A 137 3.31 -5.49 -3.36
N ASN A 138 2.45 -6.19 -4.11
CA ASN A 138 2.07 -5.79 -5.47
C ASN A 138 1.44 -4.39 -5.51
N GLU A 139 0.56 -4.08 -4.56
CA GLU A 139 -0.07 -2.76 -4.46
C GLU A 139 0.92 -1.66 -4.04
N ILE A 140 1.85 -1.97 -3.12
CA ILE A 140 2.93 -1.05 -2.75
C ILE A 140 3.83 -0.74 -3.95
N GLN A 141 4.24 -1.76 -4.72
CA GLN A 141 5.05 -1.57 -5.93
C GLN A 141 4.32 -0.69 -6.96
N GLU A 142 3.04 -0.92 -7.17
CA GLU A 142 2.25 -0.09 -8.08
C GLU A 142 2.12 1.35 -7.57
N LYS A 143 1.91 1.55 -6.27
CA LYS A 143 1.89 2.88 -5.66
C LYS A 143 3.22 3.61 -5.89
N GLN A 144 4.34 2.93 -5.66
CA GLN A 144 5.68 3.48 -5.89
C GLN A 144 5.92 3.79 -7.37
N ARG A 145 5.47 2.91 -8.29
CA ARG A 145 5.55 3.14 -9.74
C ARG A 145 4.76 4.39 -10.16
N ARG A 146 3.56 4.59 -9.61
CA ARG A 146 2.75 5.80 -9.87
C ARG A 146 3.41 7.06 -9.32
N ILE A 147 3.96 7.00 -8.11
CA ILE A 147 4.73 8.10 -7.51
C ILE A 147 5.93 8.46 -8.40
N ALA A 148 6.64 7.45 -8.91
CA ALA A 148 7.85 7.65 -9.72
C ALA A 148 7.61 8.37 -11.05
N LYS A 149 6.38 8.43 -11.56
CA LYS A 149 6.05 9.11 -12.83
C LYS A 149 6.28 10.63 -12.78
N ASN A 150 6.06 11.24 -11.62
CA ASN A 150 6.23 12.68 -11.45
C ASN A 150 6.63 12.99 -10.01
N LEU A 151 7.94 13.08 -9.78
CA LEU A 151 8.53 13.28 -8.46
C LEU A 151 8.78 14.77 -8.17
N ASN A 152 8.62 15.16 -6.92
CA ASN A 152 9.14 16.42 -6.44
C ASN A 152 10.68 16.38 -6.45
N GLN A 153 11.31 17.44 -6.93
CA GLN A 153 12.76 17.54 -7.14
C GLN A 153 13.50 18.20 -5.95
N THR A 154 12.87 18.42 -4.83
CA THR A 154 13.50 19.09 -3.69
C THR A 154 14.58 18.24 -3.02
N GLN A 155 15.64 18.90 -2.59
CA GLN A 155 16.67 18.32 -1.71
C GLN A 155 16.52 18.75 -0.25
N ALA A 156 15.49 19.55 0.07
CA ALA A 156 15.29 20.11 1.39
C ALA A 156 15.25 19.05 2.51
N ILE A 157 14.59 17.90 2.23
CA ILE A 157 14.50 16.78 3.19
C ILE A 157 15.89 16.27 3.55
N LYS A 158 16.70 15.95 2.53
CA LYS A 158 18.05 15.42 2.73
C LYS A 158 18.95 16.41 3.51
N LYS A 159 18.87 17.68 3.16
CA LYS A 159 19.66 18.74 3.85
C LYS A 159 19.26 18.89 5.33
N SER A 160 17.97 18.87 5.63
CA SER A 160 17.47 19.09 7.00
C SER A 160 17.52 17.83 7.86
N THR A 161 17.14 16.67 7.31
CA THR A 161 16.92 15.44 8.12
C THR A 161 17.92 14.33 7.85
N GLY A 162 18.73 14.43 6.80
CA GLY A 162 19.63 13.36 6.34
C GLY A 162 18.92 12.22 5.61
N LEU A 163 17.58 12.24 5.52
CA LEU A 163 16.77 11.22 4.86
C LEU A 163 16.52 11.57 3.40
N THR A 164 16.36 10.55 2.57
CA THR A 164 15.87 10.71 1.18
C THR A 164 14.46 10.17 1.10
N LEU A 165 13.53 11.00 0.63
CA LEU A 165 12.14 10.63 0.40
C LEU A 165 11.76 10.90 -1.05
N ARG A 166 11.08 9.94 -1.68
CA ARG A 166 10.47 10.08 -3.00
C ARG A 166 8.97 10.30 -2.83
N PHE A 167 8.48 11.45 -3.27
CA PHE A 167 7.06 11.81 -3.17
C PHE A 167 6.58 12.55 -4.42
N PRO A 168 5.27 12.50 -4.73
CA PRO A 168 4.73 13.12 -5.94
C PRO A 168 4.91 14.64 -5.96
N SER A 169 5.05 15.22 -7.15
CA SER A 169 5.12 16.68 -7.37
C SER A 169 3.85 17.42 -6.91
N ALA A 170 2.71 16.72 -6.79
CA ALA A 170 1.48 17.29 -6.23
C ALA A 170 1.59 17.69 -4.75
N TYR A 171 2.64 17.25 -4.06
CA TYR A 171 2.96 17.69 -2.72
C TYR A 171 3.99 18.82 -2.76
N ARG A 172 3.81 19.84 -1.94
CA ARG A 172 4.79 20.93 -1.75
C ARG A 172 5.47 20.83 -0.39
N VAL A 173 6.69 21.31 -0.30
CA VAL A 173 7.37 21.53 0.98
C VAL A 173 6.79 22.81 1.58
N ALA A 174 6.07 22.68 2.68
CA ALA A 174 5.39 23.79 3.34
C ALA A 174 6.31 24.51 4.35
N LYS A 175 7.17 23.75 5.04
CA LYS A 175 8.14 24.29 6.00
C LYS A 175 9.40 23.45 6.03
N VAL A 176 10.54 24.09 6.15
CA VAL A 176 11.84 23.45 6.43
C VAL A 176 12.45 24.16 7.62
N ASP A 177 12.91 23.41 8.60
CA ASP A 177 13.60 23.88 9.76
C ASP A 177 14.78 22.95 10.06
N THR A 178 15.61 23.28 11.04
CA THR A 178 16.64 22.38 11.52
C THR A 178 16.00 21.13 12.10
N ASN A 179 16.31 19.96 11.52
CA ASN A 179 15.76 18.66 11.93
C ASN A 179 14.25 18.45 11.71
N PHE A 180 13.56 19.34 10.96
CA PHE A 180 12.14 19.21 10.70
C PHE A 180 11.80 19.62 9.26
N VAL A 181 10.92 18.82 8.62
CA VAL A 181 10.34 19.13 7.31
C VAL A 181 8.85 18.84 7.33
N TRP A 182 8.05 19.78 6.84
CA TRP A 182 6.63 19.62 6.61
C TRP A 182 6.35 19.64 5.11
N ILE A 183 5.73 18.55 4.62
CA ILE A 183 5.27 18.38 3.25
C ILE A 183 3.75 18.32 3.27
N ARG A 184 3.09 19.03 2.38
CA ARG A 184 1.64 19.17 2.36
C ARG A 184 1.09 19.01 0.94
N ARG A 185 -0.07 18.40 0.86
CA ARG A 185 -0.94 18.41 -0.32
C ARG A 185 -2.34 18.78 0.12
N ASP A 186 -2.92 19.80 -0.51
CA ASP A 186 -4.32 20.15 -0.32
C ASP A 186 -5.18 19.24 -1.22
N ILE A 187 -6.28 18.76 -0.67
CA ILE A 187 -7.28 17.93 -1.34
C ILE A 187 -8.65 18.57 -1.15
N GLU A 188 -9.64 18.14 -1.91
CA GLU A 188 -10.97 18.75 -1.93
C GLU A 188 -11.63 18.85 -0.55
N THR A 189 -11.42 17.84 0.31
CA THR A 189 -12.02 17.73 1.65
C THR A 189 -11.04 18.02 2.79
N GLY A 190 -9.86 18.60 2.51
CA GLY A 190 -8.88 18.87 3.57
C GLY A 190 -7.44 18.88 3.08
N SER A 191 -6.53 18.28 3.85
CA SER A 191 -5.12 18.19 3.46
C SER A 191 -4.48 16.91 3.94
N VAL A 192 -3.54 16.40 3.14
CA VAL A 192 -2.63 15.33 3.53
C VAL A 192 -1.30 15.96 3.94
N ASN A 193 -0.88 15.69 5.15
CA ASN A 193 0.33 16.24 5.73
C ASN A 193 1.32 15.13 6.04
N LEU A 194 2.59 15.36 5.71
CA LEU A 194 3.69 14.47 6.04
C LEU A 194 4.75 15.27 6.78
N PHE A 195 5.08 14.80 7.97
CA PHE A 195 6.11 15.41 8.83
C PHE A 195 7.29 14.48 8.96
N ILE A 196 8.49 15.02 8.88
CA ILE A 196 9.73 14.32 9.15
C ILE A 196 10.48 15.12 10.20
N SER A 197 10.78 14.50 11.33
CA SER A 197 11.54 15.14 12.41
C SER A 197 12.64 14.24 12.91
N ARG A 198 13.84 14.83 13.11
CA ARG A 198 14.90 14.21 13.91
C ARG A 198 14.85 14.79 15.29
N TYR A 199 14.92 13.95 16.31
CA TYR A 199 14.93 14.37 17.69
C TYR A 199 15.91 13.51 18.51
N ASN A 200 16.37 14.07 19.61
CA ASN A 200 17.18 13.35 20.58
C ASN A 200 16.38 13.23 21.87
N ASP A 201 15.91 12.04 22.15
CA ASP A 201 15.17 11.77 23.38
C ASP A 201 16.11 11.30 24.49
N LYS A 202 16.58 12.25 25.28
CA LYS A 202 17.42 11.98 26.45
C LYS A 202 16.63 11.41 27.65
N ASN A 203 15.30 11.57 27.64
CA ASN A 203 14.43 11.29 28.79
C ASN A 203 13.59 10.01 28.58
N ASN A 204 13.80 9.27 27.49
CA ASN A 204 13.02 8.09 27.14
C ASN A 204 11.50 8.34 27.18
N SER A 205 11.09 9.47 26.62
CA SER A 205 9.69 9.90 26.59
C SER A 205 8.82 8.98 25.73
N SER A 206 7.55 8.86 26.05
CA SER A 206 6.64 8.11 25.17
C SER A 206 6.54 8.78 23.79
N ILE A 207 6.35 7.98 22.76
CA ILE A 207 6.19 8.48 21.38
C ILE A 207 5.06 9.51 21.25
N LEU A 208 4.01 9.38 22.05
CA LEU A 208 2.88 10.30 22.06
C LEU A 208 3.30 11.69 22.53
N LYS A 209 4.06 11.77 23.65
CA LYS A 209 4.60 13.04 24.17
C LYS A 209 5.58 13.67 23.18
N ILE A 210 6.44 12.89 22.57
CA ILE A 210 7.39 13.37 21.56
C ILE A 210 6.62 13.96 20.36
N ARG A 211 5.62 13.24 19.87
CA ARG A 211 4.80 13.69 18.74
C ARG A 211 4.09 15.01 19.03
N ASP A 212 3.43 15.13 20.19
CA ASP A 212 2.74 16.36 20.58
C ASP A 212 3.70 17.53 20.78
N SER A 213 4.88 17.28 21.34
CA SER A 213 5.93 18.31 21.46
C SER A 213 6.38 18.82 20.09
N ILE A 214 6.63 17.93 19.13
CA ILE A 214 7.00 18.29 17.75
C ILE A 214 5.86 19.07 17.10
N SER A 215 4.62 18.61 17.23
CA SER A 215 3.45 19.26 16.65
C SER A 215 3.25 20.65 17.23
N LYS A 216 3.33 20.81 18.55
CA LYS A 216 3.22 22.11 19.24
C LYS A 216 4.25 23.11 18.72
N HIS A 217 5.47 22.67 18.47
CA HIS A 217 6.56 23.56 18.05
C HIS A 217 6.48 23.90 16.55
N HIS A 218 6.09 22.97 15.70
CA HIS A 218 6.23 23.13 14.26
C HIS A 218 4.92 23.30 13.49
N ILE A 219 3.77 22.92 14.08
CA ILE A 219 2.48 22.83 13.39
C ILE A 219 1.42 23.63 14.14
N PRO A 220 1.45 24.98 14.02
CA PRO A 220 0.45 25.83 14.64
C PRO A 220 -0.92 25.57 14.02
N GLY A 221 -1.95 25.71 14.81
CA GLY A 221 -3.32 25.74 14.35
C GLY A 221 -3.69 27.09 13.69
N PRO A 222 -4.92 27.21 13.19
CA PRO A 222 -5.39 28.43 12.52
C PRO A 222 -5.65 29.59 13.48
N VAL A 223 -5.78 29.33 14.78
CA VAL A 223 -5.98 30.32 15.83
C VAL A 223 -4.74 30.39 16.70
N GLU A 224 -4.42 31.57 17.20
CA GLU A 224 -3.27 31.80 18.10
C GLU A 224 -3.30 30.84 19.29
N ASN A 225 -2.13 30.34 19.68
CA ASN A 225 -1.94 29.35 20.75
C ASN A 225 -2.62 27.98 20.53
N THR A 226 -3.13 27.71 19.33
CA THR A 226 -3.59 26.36 18.97
C THR A 226 -2.53 25.59 18.18
N PHE A 227 -2.55 24.26 18.29
CA PHE A 227 -1.63 23.36 17.57
C PHE A 227 -2.24 21.98 17.42
N MET A 228 -1.71 21.22 16.49
CA MET A 228 -2.08 19.82 16.31
C MET A 228 -1.62 19.01 17.51
N SER A 229 -2.51 18.25 18.13
CA SER A 229 -2.24 17.31 19.23
C SER A 229 -2.88 15.96 18.98
N ILE A 230 -2.52 14.97 19.77
CA ILE A 230 -3.22 13.68 19.75
C ILE A 230 -4.59 13.87 20.39
N ASP A 231 -5.62 13.33 19.75
CA ASP A 231 -6.97 13.30 20.30
C ASP A 231 -6.98 12.41 21.58
N PRO A 232 -7.31 12.96 22.76
CA PRO A 232 -7.26 12.21 24.00
C PRO A 232 -8.36 11.14 24.14
N ILE A 233 -9.43 11.23 23.32
CA ILE A 233 -10.55 10.28 23.38
C ILE A 233 -10.16 8.93 22.76
N TYR A 234 -9.31 8.96 21.73
CA TYR A 234 -8.85 7.76 21.04
C TYR A 234 -7.46 7.34 21.52
N THR A 235 -7.38 6.23 22.24
CA THR A 235 -6.09 5.67 22.62
C THR A 235 -5.31 5.21 21.38
N PRO A 236 -4.17 5.84 21.04
CA PRO A 236 -3.38 5.42 19.92
C PRO A 236 -2.83 4.00 20.09
N ASN A 237 -2.79 3.25 19.01
CA ASN A 237 -2.20 1.91 18.99
C ASN A 237 -0.78 1.94 18.45
N SER A 238 0.12 1.27 19.14
CA SER A 238 1.52 1.13 18.74
C SER A 238 1.92 -0.33 18.59
N GLN A 239 2.65 -0.66 17.53
CA GLN A 239 3.17 -2.00 17.28
C GLN A 239 4.57 -1.96 16.69
N GLN A 240 5.37 -2.98 17.01
CA GLN A 240 6.67 -3.16 16.36
C GLN A 240 6.47 -3.85 15.00
N ILE A 241 7.03 -3.26 13.96
CA ILE A 241 7.03 -3.81 12.61
C ILE A 241 8.46 -3.88 12.06
N ASN A 242 8.67 -4.69 11.04
CA ASN A 242 9.95 -4.73 10.32
C ASN A 242 9.78 -4.18 8.91
N ILE A 243 10.55 -3.15 8.56
CA ILE A 243 10.60 -2.61 7.21
C ILE A 243 12.06 -2.59 6.75
N GLY A 244 12.35 -3.37 5.71
CA GLY A 244 13.71 -3.43 5.15
C GLY A 244 14.77 -3.88 6.15
N GLY A 245 14.43 -4.80 7.06
CA GLY A 245 15.32 -5.32 8.09
C GLY A 245 15.47 -4.43 9.33
N LYS A 246 14.79 -3.26 9.36
CA LYS A 246 14.82 -2.36 10.51
C LYS A 246 13.56 -2.50 11.36
N GLN A 247 13.76 -2.57 12.68
CA GLN A 247 12.65 -2.50 13.64
C GLN A 247 12.13 -1.07 13.73
N ILE A 248 10.83 -0.91 13.54
CA ILE A 248 10.13 0.37 13.48
C ILE A 248 8.94 0.32 14.42
N LEU A 249 8.78 1.32 15.27
CA LEU A 249 7.56 1.50 16.02
C LEU A 249 6.54 2.24 15.14
N GLU A 250 5.50 1.52 14.71
CA GLU A 250 4.34 2.10 14.05
C GLU A 250 3.30 2.50 15.09
N THR A 251 2.82 3.74 15.03
CA THR A 251 1.75 4.23 15.90
C THR A 251 0.64 4.84 15.06
N ARG A 252 -0.60 4.43 15.32
CA ARG A 252 -1.80 4.94 14.67
C ARG A 252 -2.75 5.53 15.70
N GLY A 253 -3.43 6.61 15.33
CA GLY A 253 -4.39 7.28 16.19
C GLY A 253 -5.06 8.43 15.48
N LEU A 254 -5.74 9.26 16.26
CA LEU A 254 -6.36 10.48 15.79
C LEU A 254 -5.61 11.71 16.30
N TRP A 255 -5.60 12.75 15.50
CA TRP A 255 -5.14 14.09 15.88
C TRP A 255 -6.30 15.06 15.81
N GLU A 256 -6.24 16.09 16.62
CA GLU A 256 -7.15 17.22 16.61
C GLU A 256 -6.41 18.54 16.77
N ILE A 257 -7.09 19.63 16.47
CA ILE A 257 -6.72 20.97 16.97
C ILE A 257 -7.80 21.37 17.96
N GLN A 258 -7.45 21.42 19.23
CA GLN A 258 -8.38 21.66 20.32
C GLN A 258 -9.17 22.96 20.10
N GLY A 259 -10.49 22.90 20.24
CA GLY A 259 -11.39 24.03 20.01
C GLY A 259 -11.63 24.37 18.53
N GLN A 260 -11.20 23.52 17.59
CA GLN A 260 -11.40 23.69 16.16
C GLN A 260 -12.03 22.44 15.54
N PHE A 261 -12.78 22.62 14.47
CA PHE A 261 -13.30 21.49 13.66
C PHE A 261 -12.25 20.93 12.72
N MET A 262 -11.08 20.60 13.26
CA MET A 262 -9.97 20.03 12.50
C MET A 262 -9.44 18.81 13.23
N ALA A 263 -9.67 17.66 12.66
CA ALA A 263 -9.22 16.37 13.17
C ALA A 263 -8.95 15.40 12.02
N GLY A 264 -8.30 14.29 12.31
CA GLY A 264 -8.07 13.25 11.33
C GLY A 264 -7.19 12.10 11.84
N PRO A 265 -7.08 11.03 11.07
CA PRO A 265 -6.19 9.94 11.39
C PRO A 265 -4.72 10.31 11.19
N PHE A 266 -3.84 9.69 11.96
CA PHE A 266 -2.40 9.74 11.73
C PHE A 266 -1.77 8.35 11.73
N LEU A 267 -0.69 8.25 10.98
CA LEU A 267 0.23 7.13 10.97
C LEU A 267 1.63 7.67 11.25
N ASN A 268 2.28 7.15 12.29
CA ASN A 268 3.62 7.56 12.69
C ASN A 268 4.58 6.38 12.65
N TYR A 269 5.76 6.60 12.11
CA TYR A 269 6.87 5.64 12.13
C TYR A 269 8.05 6.24 12.90
N GLN A 270 8.50 5.52 13.92
CA GLN A 270 9.69 5.87 14.69
C GLN A 270 10.75 4.80 14.55
N PHE A 271 11.97 5.22 14.26
CA PHE A 271 13.12 4.34 14.15
C PHE A 271 14.41 5.04 14.57
N LYS A 272 15.41 4.27 14.99
CA LYS A 272 16.76 4.77 15.24
C LYS A 272 17.53 4.84 13.93
N SER A 273 18.19 5.94 13.67
CA SER A 273 19.08 6.17 12.53
C SER A 273 20.52 5.82 12.87
#